data_d9115fbb3d2d945970d87e3b61fad457
#
_entry.id   d9115fbb3d2d945970d87e3b61fad457
#
_cell.length_a   1.000
_cell.length_b   1.000
_cell.length_c   1.000
_cell.angle_alpha   90.00
_cell.angle_beta   90.00
_cell.angle_gamma   90.00
#
_symmetry.space_group_name_H-M   'P 1'
#
loop_
_entity.id
_entity.type
_entity.pdbx_description
1 polymer ?
#
loop_
_entity_poly.entity_id
_entity_poly.type
_entity_poly.pdbx_seq_one_letter_code
_entity_poly.pdbx_strand_id
1 'polypeptide(L)'
;MKYIALIGSAAAALMFVGASSASADEIGRDIRDIRRDRADIRHDVRTLREERAERNYALKREFKALVHGNFGAVEVWDARRRHEQREINGVRGDLYRDRVDLAKDRADLWRDVRDY
;
A
#
# COMPACT_ATOMS: atom_id res chain seq x y z
N MET A 1 8.29 13.65 -0.31
CA MET A 1 8.60 14.44 0.89
C MET A 1 7.37 14.90 1.68
N LYS A 2 6.17 14.79 1.14
CA LYS A 2 4.92 15.02 1.89
C LYS A 2 4.61 13.95 2.97
N TYR A 3 5.31 12.82 2.92
CA TYR A 3 5.02 11.66 3.79
C TYR A 3 5.70 11.71 5.17
N ILE A 4 6.75 12.51 5.33
CA ILE A 4 7.46 12.67 6.62
C ILE A 4 6.64 13.50 7.61
N ALA A 5 5.81 14.41 7.13
CA ALA A 5 4.94 15.23 7.97
C ALA A 5 3.76 14.46 8.60
N LEU A 6 3.34 13.35 7.98
CA LEU A 6 2.26 12.49 8.49
C LEU A 6 2.71 11.59 9.65
N ILE A 7 3.99 11.23 9.69
CA ILE A 7 4.55 10.42 10.77
C ILE A 7 4.65 11.23 12.08
N GLY A 8 4.91 12.52 11.97
CA GLY A 8 4.97 13.41 13.12
C GLY A 8 3.61 13.68 13.80
N SER A 9 2.53 13.64 13.01
CA SER A 9 1.18 13.89 13.54
C SER A 9 0.59 12.69 14.30
N ALA A 10 1.00 11.47 13.96
CA ALA A 10 0.53 10.26 14.65
C ALA A 10 1.09 10.13 16.07
N ALA A 11 2.29 10.66 16.31
CA ALA A 11 2.92 10.63 17.63
C ALA A 11 2.26 11.60 18.62
N ALA A 12 1.70 12.70 18.14
CA ALA A 12 1.05 13.70 19.01
C ALA A 12 -0.34 13.26 19.50
N ALA A 13 -1.01 12.38 18.76
CA ALA A 13 -2.34 11.85 19.14
C ALA A 13 -2.28 10.85 20.31
N LEU A 14 -1.10 10.32 20.61
CA LEU A 14 -0.92 9.35 21.70
C LEU A 14 -0.90 9.99 23.11
N MET A 15 -0.84 11.31 23.21
CA MET A 15 -0.74 12.00 24.50
C MET A 15 -2.09 12.36 25.14
N PHE A 16 -3.21 12.12 24.46
CA PHE A 16 -4.54 12.49 24.94
C PHE A 16 -5.42 11.30 25.34
N VAL A 17 -4.85 10.28 25.91
CA VAL A 17 -5.68 9.19 26.44
C VAL A 17 -6.05 9.54 27.90
N GLY A 18 -7.12 10.28 28.02
CA GLY A 18 -7.83 10.36 29.31
C GLY A 18 -8.23 8.96 29.77
N ALA A 19 -8.35 8.79 31.06
CA ALA A 19 -8.53 7.56 31.83
C ALA A 19 -9.84 6.78 31.53
N SER A 20 -10.24 6.55 30.27
CA SER A 20 -11.37 5.68 29.94
C SER A 20 -10.87 4.26 29.61
N SER A 21 -11.37 3.27 30.34
CA SER A 21 -11.11 1.85 30.02
C SER A 21 -11.71 1.51 28.67
N ALA A 22 -10.96 0.76 27.86
CA ALA A 22 -11.47 0.22 26.61
C ALA A 22 -12.54 -0.85 26.88
N SER A 23 -13.59 -0.87 26.08
CA SER A 23 -14.62 -1.89 26.13
C SER A 23 -14.22 -3.11 25.29
N ALA A 24 -14.87 -4.27 25.57
CA ALA A 24 -14.72 -5.45 24.72
C ALA A 24 -15.11 -5.17 23.26
N ASP A 25 -16.07 -4.26 23.03
CA ASP A 25 -16.51 -3.85 21.68
C ASP A 25 -15.42 -3.06 20.95
N GLU A 26 -14.67 -2.22 21.66
CA GLU A 26 -13.53 -1.48 21.09
C GLU A 26 -12.40 -2.44 20.68
N ILE A 27 -12.08 -3.41 21.53
CA ILE A 27 -11.10 -4.45 21.21
C ILE A 27 -11.55 -5.27 19.98
N GLY A 28 -12.82 -5.66 19.93
CA GLY A 28 -13.39 -6.37 18.78
C GLY A 28 -13.32 -5.56 17.51
N ARG A 29 -13.52 -4.26 17.58
CA ARG A 29 -13.39 -3.34 16.46
C ARG A 29 -11.95 -3.25 15.97
N ASP A 30 -11.00 -3.10 16.88
CA ASP A 30 -9.57 -3.06 16.56
C ASP A 30 -9.11 -4.33 15.85
N ILE A 31 -9.58 -5.50 16.29
CA ILE A 31 -9.26 -6.77 15.65
C ILE A 31 -9.81 -6.82 14.22
N ARG A 32 -11.03 -6.34 14.00
CA ARG A 32 -11.63 -6.28 12.66
C ARG A 32 -10.87 -5.34 11.74
N ASP A 33 -10.44 -4.19 12.24
CA ASP A 33 -9.65 -3.22 11.49
C ASP A 33 -8.29 -3.81 11.07
N ILE A 34 -7.62 -4.51 11.97
CA ILE A 34 -6.36 -5.21 11.67
C ILE A 34 -6.57 -6.29 10.59
N ARG A 35 -7.65 -7.06 10.65
CA ARG A 35 -7.96 -8.06 9.63
C ARG A 35 -8.20 -7.43 8.27
N ARG A 36 -8.90 -6.31 8.24
CA ARG A 36 -9.14 -5.54 7.01
C ARG A 36 -7.83 -5.03 6.42
N ASP A 37 -6.99 -4.41 7.23
CA ASP A 37 -5.70 -3.88 6.79
C ASP A 37 -4.81 -4.98 6.22
N ARG A 38 -4.78 -6.15 6.84
CA ARG A 38 -4.04 -7.31 6.32
C ARG A 38 -4.60 -7.81 4.99
N ALA A 39 -5.91 -7.81 4.83
CA ALA A 39 -6.56 -8.19 3.58
C ALA A 39 -6.21 -7.19 2.46
N ASP A 40 -6.23 -5.90 2.75
CA ASP A 40 -5.86 -4.83 1.82
C ASP A 40 -4.39 -4.96 1.39
N ILE A 41 -3.49 -5.21 2.34
CA ILE A 41 -2.06 -5.44 2.06
C ILE A 41 -1.88 -6.66 1.15
N ARG A 42 -2.55 -7.78 1.41
CA ARG A 42 -2.46 -8.97 0.55
C ARG A 42 -2.97 -8.69 -0.86
N HIS A 43 -4.04 -7.93 -0.98
CA HIS A 43 -4.59 -7.52 -2.27
C HIS A 43 -3.58 -6.65 -3.03
N ASP A 44 -3.00 -5.65 -2.39
CA ASP A 44 -2.03 -4.73 -2.98
C ASP A 44 -0.75 -5.47 -3.42
N VAL A 45 -0.26 -6.42 -2.61
CA VAL A 45 0.89 -7.25 -2.97
C VAL A 45 0.60 -8.09 -4.21
N ARG A 46 -0.60 -8.65 -4.33
CA ARG A 46 -1.02 -9.42 -5.50
C ARG A 46 -1.10 -8.53 -6.74
N THR A 47 -1.75 -7.39 -6.63
CA THR A 47 -1.84 -6.39 -7.70
C THR A 47 -0.45 -5.95 -8.15
N LEU A 48 0.45 -5.69 -7.22
CA LEU A 48 1.84 -5.31 -7.54
C LEU A 48 2.56 -6.38 -8.36
N ARG A 49 2.36 -7.66 -8.06
CA ARG A 49 2.92 -8.77 -8.84
C ARG A 49 2.37 -8.80 -10.25
N GLU A 50 1.07 -8.62 -10.41
CA GLU A 50 0.40 -8.60 -11.71
C GLU A 50 0.89 -7.43 -12.56
N GLU A 51 0.95 -6.24 -12.00
CA GLU A 51 1.42 -5.03 -12.69
C GLU A 51 2.90 -5.14 -13.09
N ARG A 52 3.73 -5.73 -12.24
CA ARG A 52 5.14 -5.99 -12.57
C ARG A 52 5.28 -7.00 -13.72
N ALA A 53 4.47 -8.03 -13.74
CA ALA A 53 4.46 -9.00 -14.81
C ALA A 53 4.05 -8.36 -16.14
N GLU A 54 3.03 -7.52 -16.14
CA GLU A 54 2.57 -6.77 -17.32
C GLU A 54 3.63 -5.78 -17.82
N ARG A 55 4.28 -5.05 -16.90
CA ARG A 55 5.39 -4.16 -17.25
C ARG A 55 6.55 -4.92 -17.89
N ASN A 56 6.93 -6.05 -17.32
CA ASN A 56 8.02 -6.87 -17.85
C ASN A 56 7.68 -7.47 -19.21
N TYR A 57 6.44 -7.85 -19.41
CA TYR A 57 5.96 -8.29 -20.71
C TYR A 57 6.05 -7.17 -21.75
N ALA A 58 5.58 -5.97 -21.42
CA ALA A 58 5.67 -4.80 -22.29
C ALA A 58 7.13 -4.47 -22.65
N LEU A 59 8.04 -4.56 -21.66
CA LEU A 59 9.47 -4.35 -21.87
C LEU A 59 10.07 -5.37 -22.85
N LYS A 60 9.71 -6.65 -22.74
CA LYS A 60 10.14 -7.69 -23.67
C LYS A 60 9.64 -7.43 -25.09
N ARG A 61 8.40 -7.01 -25.22
CA ARG A 61 7.78 -6.71 -26.51
C ARG A 61 8.42 -5.48 -27.17
N GLU A 62 8.70 -4.45 -26.37
CA GLU A 62 9.42 -3.25 -26.80
C GLU A 62 10.81 -3.61 -27.34
N PHE A 63 11.56 -4.40 -26.59
CA PHE A 63 12.89 -4.84 -27.00
C PHE A 63 12.85 -5.68 -28.29
N LYS A 64 11.92 -6.62 -28.41
CA LYS A 64 11.72 -7.41 -29.61
C LYS A 64 11.40 -6.55 -30.84
N ALA A 65 10.51 -5.56 -30.66
CA ALA A 65 10.18 -4.62 -31.72
C ALA A 65 11.40 -3.77 -32.15
N LEU A 66 12.21 -3.35 -31.16
CA LEU A 66 13.45 -2.60 -31.43
C LEU A 66 14.44 -3.43 -32.25
N VAL A 67 14.67 -4.69 -31.88
CA VAL A 67 15.56 -5.61 -32.58
C VAL A 67 15.11 -5.85 -34.04
N HIS A 68 13.81 -5.91 -34.29
CA HIS A 68 13.24 -6.07 -35.60
C HIS A 68 13.08 -4.76 -36.39
N GLY A 69 13.48 -3.62 -35.85
CA GLY A 69 13.36 -2.32 -36.49
C GLY A 69 11.93 -1.81 -36.64
N ASN A 70 10.98 -2.37 -35.88
CA ASN A 70 9.58 -1.95 -35.88
C ASN A 70 9.38 -0.81 -34.88
N PHE A 71 9.73 0.42 -35.29
CA PHE A 71 9.71 1.58 -34.39
C PHE A 71 8.29 2.00 -33.99
N GLY A 72 7.29 1.78 -34.85
CA GLY A 72 5.89 2.02 -34.46
C GLY A 72 5.45 1.14 -33.29
N ALA A 73 5.82 -0.14 -33.32
CA ALA A 73 5.55 -1.05 -32.21
C ALA A 73 6.36 -0.70 -30.95
N VAL A 74 7.59 -0.20 -31.12
CA VAL A 74 8.40 0.29 -29.98
C VAL A 74 7.66 1.40 -29.23
N GLU A 75 7.11 2.38 -29.93
CA GLU A 75 6.36 3.47 -29.30
C GLU A 75 5.13 2.97 -28.54
N VAL A 76 4.38 2.04 -29.11
CA VAL A 76 3.18 1.46 -28.47
C VAL A 76 3.55 0.74 -27.18
N TRP A 77 4.57 -0.11 -27.22
CA TRP A 77 5.00 -0.88 -26.05
C TRP A 77 5.69 -0.02 -24.99
N ASP A 78 6.43 1.01 -25.40
CA ASP A 78 7.00 1.98 -24.48
C ASP A 78 5.91 2.75 -23.71
N ALA A 79 4.87 3.19 -24.40
CA ALA A 79 3.73 3.86 -23.78
C ALA A 79 3.04 2.93 -22.78
N ARG A 80 2.85 1.66 -23.13
CA ARG A 80 2.25 0.66 -22.23
C ARG A 80 3.12 0.38 -21.02
N ARG A 81 4.41 0.21 -21.21
CA ARG A 81 5.37 0.02 -20.12
C ARG A 81 5.35 1.19 -19.14
N ARG A 82 5.31 2.42 -19.64
CA ARG A 82 5.20 3.62 -18.79
C ARG A 82 3.89 3.68 -18.03
N HIS A 83 2.80 3.28 -18.66
CA HIS A 83 1.50 3.19 -18.00
C HIS A 83 1.54 2.19 -16.84
N GLU A 84 2.06 0.98 -17.07
CA GLU A 84 2.21 -0.03 -16.03
C GLU A 84 3.14 0.44 -14.90
N GLN A 85 4.19 1.19 -15.23
CA GLN A 85 5.07 1.75 -14.20
C GLN A 85 4.34 2.78 -13.32
N ARG A 86 3.45 3.57 -13.88
CA ARG A 86 2.61 4.48 -13.08
C ARG A 86 1.66 3.72 -12.18
N GLU A 87 1.05 2.65 -12.66
CA GLU A 87 0.20 1.77 -11.85
C GLU A 87 0.98 1.13 -10.70
N ILE A 88 2.19 0.64 -10.96
CA ILE A 88 3.09 0.11 -9.93
C ILE A 88 3.38 1.17 -8.85
N ASN A 89 3.67 2.39 -9.26
CA ASN A 89 3.96 3.48 -8.31
C ASN A 89 2.73 3.80 -7.46
N GLY A 90 1.54 3.77 -8.04
CA GLY A 90 0.27 3.94 -7.32
C GLY A 90 0.03 2.84 -6.29
N VAL A 91 0.20 1.58 -6.67
CA VAL A 91 0.03 0.43 -5.77
C VAL A 91 1.06 0.45 -4.64
N ARG A 92 2.29 0.84 -4.93
CA ARG A 92 3.33 1.03 -3.89
C ARG A 92 2.94 2.08 -2.87
N GLY A 93 2.34 3.18 -3.31
CA GLY A 93 1.82 4.22 -2.43
C GLY A 93 0.69 3.71 -1.55
N ASP A 94 -0.25 2.95 -2.12
CA ASP A 94 -1.34 2.32 -1.39
C ASP A 94 -0.83 1.31 -0.36
N LEU A 95 0.14 0.49 -0.74
CA LEU A 95 0.76 -0.48 0.14
C LEU A 95 1.46 0.18 1.33
N TYR A 96 2.14 1.31 1.10
CA TYR A 96 2.75 2.08 2.18
C TYR A 96 1.69 2.60 3.15
N ARG A 97 0.60 3.19 2.65
CA ARG A 97 -0.50 3.69 3.48
C ARG A 97 -1.15 2.57 4.29
N ASP A 98 -1.41 1.43 3.67
CA ASP A 98 -2.02 0.27 4.34
C ASP A 98 -1.13 -0.28 5.45
N ARG A 99 0.19 -0.25 5.27
CA ARG A 99 1.15 -0.65 6.31
C ARG A 99 1.17 0.35 7.48
N VAL A 100 1.06 1.62 7.21
CA VAL A 100 0.95 2.66 8.23
C VAL A 100 -0.35 2.49 9.02
N ASP A 101 -1.46 2.26 8.34
CA ASP A 101 -2.76 2.01 8.97
C ASP A 101 -2.72 0.75 9.84
N LEU A 102 -2.09 -0.32 9.38
CA LEU A 102 -1.91 -1.53 10.16
C LEU A 102 -1.09 -1.29 11.43
N ALA A 103 -0.01 -0.53 11.34
CA ALA A 103 0.82 -0.18 12.50
C ALA A 103 0.02 0.63 13.52
N LYS A 104 -0.77 1.59 13.05
CA LYS A 104 -1.67 2.39 13.88
C LYS A 104 -2.73 1.52 14.57
N ASP A 105 -3.39 0.67 13.83
CA ASP A 105 -4.45 -0.20 14.37
C ASP A 105 -3.90 -1.21 15.37
N ARG A 106 -2.68 -1.70 15.17
CA ARG A 106 -1.99 -2.52 16.16
C ARG A 106 -1.67 -1.75 17.45
N ALA A 107 -1.25 -0.51 17.32
CA ALA A 107 -1.00 0.35 18.49
C ALA A 107 -2.29 0.61 19.26
N ASP A 108 -3.39 0.87 18.55
CA ASP A 108 -4.72 1.05 19.15
C ASP A 108 -5.18 -0.21 19.91
N LEU A 109 -5.01 -1.38 19.30
CA LEU A 109 -5.32 -2.66 19.94
C LEU A 109 -4.50 -2.87 21.22
N TRP A 110 -3.20 -2.61 21.17
CA TRP A 110 -2.31 -2.72 22.33
C TRP A 110 -2.75 -1.84 23.48
N ARG A 111 -3.08 -0.60 23.17
CA ARG A 111 -3.59 0.36 24.16
C ARG A 111 -4.90 -0.14 24.76
N ASP A 112 -5.85 -0.54 23.93
CA ASP A 112 -7.19 -0.94 24.39
C ASP A 112 -7.15 -2.24 25.18
N VAL A 113 -6.28 -3.19 24.83
CA VAL A 113 -6.06 -4.42 25.61
C VAL A 113 -5.42 -4.10 26.96
N ARG A 114 -4.46 -3.19 27.00
CA ARG A 114 -3.81 -2.79 28.25
C ARG A 114 -4.79 -2.10 29.19
N ASP A 115 -5.71 -1.30 28.66
CA ASP A 115 -6.66 -0.51 29.43
C ASP A 115 -7.95 -1.30 29.77
N TYR A 116 -8.09 -2.53 29.24
CA TYR A 116 -9.21 -3.43 29.54
C TYR A 116 -9.06 -4.10 30.89
#